data_a952da4c712357e69da367dd0cdeb229
#
_entry.id   a952da4c712357e69da367dd0cdeb229
#
_cell.length_a   1.000
_cell.length_b   1.000
_cell.length_c   1.000
_cell.angle_alpha   90.00
_cell.angle_beta   90.00
_cell.angle_gamma   90.00
#
_symmetry.space_group_name_H-M   'P 1'
#
loop_
_entity.id
_entity.type
_entity.pdbx_description
1 polymer ?
#
loop_
_entity_poly.entity_id
_entity_poly.type
_entity_poly.pdbx_seq_one_letter_code
_entity_poly.pdbx_strand_id
1 'polypeptide(L)'
;MNERNKQNELALSTLKLARNTLLVNLRFLDMALSQFDFVLFDGSIAVDGSHIYYDPSWVLRRYKSEKQVIVRDYLHMVFHHAFANTLLDTDAWDLACDIAAENAINELNLPCLSASRQAGQAILVGHLKQKIKQLTAEKIYRYLQDKAFTQEEIAKMRKSFAADDHSVWYAPPLLSISSSGDASDEYISSDDIKQTWSGIAQRMKTELEMFAEKRQGSESGSLVQSLSAVTREKYDYADFLRRFAVLGEIMKLNDDEFDYIFYTYGMKLYGNMPLIEPLEYKEAKRIKDFAIAIDTSGSVSGELVQKFVQKTYNILKQQENFFTKFNLHIIQCDAEIQEDVKITSQDEFDKYIETMQIRGLGGTDFRPVFEYVEQLRQNKEFVNLKGLIYFTDGFGTFPEKKPDYDTAFIFVDDGYSNHQVPPWAIKLVLQTDEI
;
A
#
# COMPACT_ATOMS: atom_id res chain seq x y z
N MET A 1 -28.01 29.49 -31.46
CA MET A 1 -27.08 28.80 -30.58
C MET A 1 -25.97 29.78 -30.21
N ASN A 2 -25.78 30.09 -28.93
CA ASN A 2 -24.87 31.13 -28.48
C ASN A 2 -23.43 30.65 -28.76
N GLU A 3 -22.51 31.54 -29.15
CA GLU A 3 -21.12 31.21 -29.49
C GLU A 3 -20.39 30.47 -28.32
N ARG A 4 -20.74 30.81 -27.10
CA ARG A 4 -20.27 30.14 -25.86
C ARG A 4 -20.69 28.67 -25.81
N ASN A 5 -21.94 28.35 -26.25
CA ASN A 5 -22.40 26.95 -26.24
C ASN A 5 -21.64 26.11 -27.28
N LYS A 6 -21.31 26.68 -28.43
CA LYS A 6 -20.50 25.98 -29.45
C LYS A 6 -19.09 25.70 -28.98
N GLN A 7 -18.49 26.67 -28.24
CA GLN A 7 -17.17 26.48 -27.65
C GLN A 7 -17.18 25.35 -26.59
N ASN A 8 -18.23 25.30 -25.76
CA ASN A 8 -18.39 24.25 -24.75
C ASN A 8 -18.51 22.87 -25.38
N GLU A 9 -19.37 22.73 -26.41
CA GLU A 9 -19.54 21.45 -27.13
C GLU A 9 -18.25 20.99 -27.80
N LEU A 10 -17.49 21.93 -28.41
CA LEU A 10 -16.24 21.62 -29.08
C LEU A 10 -15.15 21.21 -28.08
N ALA A 11 -15.04 21.91 -26.93
CA ALA A 11 -14.10 21.56 -25.88
C ALA A 11 -14.41 20.19 -25.28
N LEU A 12 -15.68 19.92 -24.95
CA LEU A 12 -16.12 18.64 -24.45
C LEU A 12 -15.84 17.51 -25.46
N SER A 13 -16.10 17.75 -26.75
CA SER A 13 -15.78 16.79 -27.81
C SER A 13 -14.29 16.53 -27.92
N THR A 14 -13.45 17.55 -27.67
CA THR A 14 -11.98 17.43 -27.65
C THR A 14 -11.51 16.56 -26.47
N LEU A 15 -12.06 16.74 -25.27
CA LEU A 15 -11.75 15.92 -24.09
C LEU A 15 -12.22 14.46 -24.28
N LYS A 16 -13.41 14.26 -24.83
CA LYS A 16 -13.90 12.91 -25.18
C LYS A 16 -13.02 12.23 -26.24
N LEU A 17 -12.54 12.98 -27.23
CA LEU A 17 -11.58 12.46 -28.21
C LEU A 17 -10.26 12.06 -27.55
N ALA A 18 -9.75 12.86 -26.62
CA ALA A 18 -8.54 12.54 -25.85
C ALA A 18 -8.73 11.23 -25.07
N ARG A 19 -9.84 11.09 -24.32
CA ARG A 19 -10.19 9.87 -23.61
C ARG A 19 -10.25 8.65 -24.55
N ASN A 20 -10.93 8.77 -25.67
CA ASN A 20 -11.07 7.67 -26.63
C ASN A 20 -9.71 7.29 -27.26
N THR A 21 -8.84 8.27 -27.51
CA THR A 21 -7.47 8.02 -27.98
C THR A 21 -6.68 7.19 -26.96
N LEU A 22 -6.79 7.52 -25.68
CA LEU A 22 -6.17 6.75 -24.60
C LEU A 22 -6.74 5.34 -24.48
N LEU A 23 -8.06 5.17 -24.57
CA LEU A 23 -8.72 3.85 -24.53
C LEU A 23 -8.24 2.91 -25.65
N VAL A 24 -8.00 3.45 -26.84
CA VAL A 24 -7.52 2.65 -27.98
C VAL A 24 -6.06 2.22 -27.77
N ASN A 25 -5.20 3.10 -27.22
CA ASN A 25 -3.77 2.86 -27.10
C ASN A 25 -3.38 2.19 -25.77
N LEU A 26 -4.14 2.41 -24.68
CA LEU A 26 -3.84 2.00 -23.30
C LEU A 26 -5.09 1.34 -22.68
N ARG A 27 -5.42 0.14 -23.13
CA ARG A 27 -6.65 -0.57 -22.69
C ARG A 27 -6.68 -0.88 -21.20
N PHE A 28 -5.54 -1.04 -20.58
CA PHE A 28 -5.43 -1.28 -19.13
C PHE A 28 -5.89 -0.08 -18.28
N LEU A 29 -6.18 1.07 -18.91
CA LEU A 29 -6.71 2.27 -18.25
C LEU A 29 -8.23 2.42 -18.37
N ASP A 30 -8.95 1.44 -18.87
CA ASP A 30 -10.37 1.55 -19.22
C ASP A 30 -11.24 2.04 -18.06
N MET A 31 -11.05 1.48 -16.87
CA MET A 31 -11.75 1.90 -15.66
C MET A 31 -11.35 3.30 -15.20
N ALA A 32 -10.05 3.60 -15.19
CA ALA A 32 -9.56 4.91 -14.79
C ALA A 32 -10.05 6.02 -15.71
N LEU A 33 -10.03 5.77 -17.02
CA LEU A 33 -10.51 6.73 -18.03
C LEU A 33 -12.04 6.93 -18.01
N SER A 34 -12.78 5.96 -17.50
CA SER A 34 -14.24 6.01 -17.40
C SER A 34 -14.73 6.66 -16.09
N GLN A 35 -13.83 6.92 -15.14
CA GLN A 35 -14.18 7.41 -13.81
C GLN A 35 -14.66 8.86 -13.79
N PHE A 36 -14.27 9.67 -14.79
CA PHE A 36 -14.47 11.11 -14.73
C PHE A 36 -15.70 11.59 -15.46
N ASP A 37 -16.47 12.44 -14.80
CA ASP A 37 -17.46 13.34 -15.39
C ASP A 37 -16.84 14.70 -15.70
N PHE A 38 -17.42 15.43 -16.67
CA PHE A 38 -16.89 16.70 -17.13
C PHE A 38 -17.74 17.86 -16.60
N VAL A 39 -17.09 18.79 -15.88
CA VAL A 39 -17.73 19.95 -15.26
C VAL A 39 -17.11 21.25 -15.79
N LEU A 40 -17.98 22.19 -16.17
CA LEU A 40 -17.49 23.52 -16.59
C LEU A 40 -16.90 24.28 -15.42
N PHE A 41 -15.73 24.84 -15.66
CA PHE A 41 -14.95 25.61 -14.68
C PHE A 41 -14.30 26.79 -15.39
N ASP A 42 -14.06 27.89 -14.69
CA ASP A 42 -13.39 29.05 -15.29
C ASP A 42 -11.90 29.02 -14.90
N GLY A 43 -11.01 29.15 -15.89
CA GLY A 43 -9.57 29.32 -15.68
C GLY A 43 -8.68 28.30 -16.38
N SER A 44 -8.68 27.04 -15.94
CA SER A 44 -7.74 26.01 -16.45
C SER A 44 -8.42 24.66 -16.60
N ILE A 45 -7.66 23.59 -16.37
CA ILE A 45 -8.15 22.23 -16.22
C ILE A 45 -7.70 21.71 -14.86
N ALA A 46 -8.58 20.94 -14.20
CA ALA A 46 -8.32 20.40 -12.86
C ALA A 46 -9.08 19.07 -12.69
N VAL A 47 -8.72 18.29 -11.67
CA VAL A 47 -9.34 16.98 -11.39
C VAL A 47 -9.46 16.74 -9.89
N ASP A 48 -10.59 16.16 -9.43
CA ASP A 48 -10.81 15.82 -8.01
C ASP A 48 -10.92 14.31 -7.72
N GLY A 49 -10.73 13.49 -8.75
CA GLY A 49 -10.87 12.03 -8.68
C GLY A 49 -12.22 11.51 -9.18
N SER A 50 -13.23 12.35 -9.32
CA SER A 50 -14.54 12.03 -9.90
C SER A 50 -14.89 12.90 -11.09
N HIS A 51 -14.38 14.14 -11.11
CA HIS A 51 -14.70 15.12 -12.13
C HIS A 51 -13.44 15.70 -12.75
N ILE A 52 -13.50 15.97 -14.04
CA ILE A 52 -12.57 16.86 -14.73
C ILE A 52 -13.25 18.21 -14.91
N TYR A 53 -12.72 19.20 -14.20
CA TYR A 53 -13.12 20.61 -14.31
C TYR A 53 -12.37 21.23 -15.47
N TYR A 54 -13.07 21.93 -16.38
CA TYR A 54 -12.41 22.49 -17.55
C TYR A 54 -12.96 23.84 -17.98
N ASP A 55 -12.07 24.74 -18.41
CA ASP A 55 -12.39 25.96 -19.14
C ASP A 55 -12.36 25.65 -20.65
N PRO A 56 -13.48 25.82 -21.35
CA PRO A 56 -13.55 25.58 -22.79
C PRO A 56 -12.52 26.36 -23.61
N SER A 57 -12.28 27.60 -23.25
CA SER A 57 -11.31 28.44 -23.94
C SER A 57 -9.87 27.98 -23.72
N TRP A 58 -9.57 27.49 -22.52
CA TRP A 58 -8.26 26.92 -22.18
C TRP A 58 -8.01 25.62 -22.97
N VAL A 59 -8.96 24.70 -22.97
CA VAL A 59 -8.87 23.42 -23.69
C VAL A 59 -8.66 23.65 -25.19
N LEU A 60 -9.44 24.55 -25.80
CA LEU A 60 -9.34 24.81 -27.23
C LEU A 60 -8.05 25.52 -27.62
N ARG A 61 -7.55 26.46 -26.81
CA ARG A 61 -6.23 27.09 -27.01
C ARG A 61 -5.11 26.05 -26.95
N ARG A 62 -5.15 25.18 -25.94
CA ARG A 62 -4.17 24.11 -25.73
C ARG A 62 -4.14 23.13 -26.88
N TYR A 63 -5.32 22.65 -27.31
CA TYR A 63 -5.47 21.75 -28.45
C TYR A 63 -5.01 22.39 -29.77
N LYS A 64 -5.26 23.68 -29.96
CA LYS A 64 -4.82 24.43 -31.14
C LYS A 64 -3.28 24.59 -31.20
N SER A 65 -2.65 24.74 -30.05
CA SER A 65 -1.18 24.85 -29.99
C SER A 65 -0.50 23.53 -30.31
N GLU A 66 -1.00 22.43 -29.73
CA GLU A 66 -0.43 21.09 -29.93
C GLU A 66 -1.50 20.03 -29.61
N LYS A 67 -1.96 19.30 -30.64
CA LYS A 67 -3.12 18.41 -30.51
C LYS A 67 -2.95 17.31 -29.48
N GLN A 68 -1.74 16.75 -29.40
CA GLN A 68 -1.40 15.63 -28.50
C GLN A 68 -1.37 16.06 -27.04
N VAL A 69 -1.17 17.34 -26.76
CA VAL A 69 -1.05 17.83 -25.37
C VAL A 69 -2.31 17.56 -24.56
N ILE A 70 -3.52 17.69 -25.14
CA ILE A 70 -4.76 17.38 -24.39
C ILE A 70 -4.87 15.89 -24.05
N VAL A 71 -4.41 15.00 -24.93
CA VAL A 71 -4.36 13.56 -24.66
C VAL A 71 -3.39 13.28 -23.50
N ARG A 72 -2.23 13.94 -23.52
CA ARG A 72 -1.20 13.84 -22.48
C ARG A 72 -1.69 14.41 -21.15
N ASP A 73 -2.28 15.61 -21.15
CA ASP A 73 -2.80 16.27 -19.95
C ASP A 73 -3.93 15.44 -19.32
N TYR A 74 -4.78 14.79 -20.14
CA TYR A 74 -5.79 13.85 -19.63
C TYR A 74 -5.16 12.67 -18.90
N LEU A 75 -4.14 12.03 -19.49
CA LEU A 75 -3.44 10.91 -18.86
C LEU A 75 -2.69 11.35 -17.60
N HIS A 76 -2.14 12.55 -17.58
CA HIS A 76 -1.50 13.15 -16.43
C HIS A 76 -2.46 13.21 -15.24
N MET A 77 -3.66 13.76 -15.44
CA MET A 77 -4.72 13.81 -14.42
C MET A 77 -5.14 12.41 -13.92
N VAL A 78 -5.22 11.42 -14.81
CA VAL A 78 -5.49 10.03 -14.42
C VAL A 78 -4.41 9.50 -13.48
N PHE A 79 -3.14 9.78 -13.80
CA PHE A 79 -2.02 9.28 -13.00
C PHE A 79 -1.89 9.96 -11.65
N HIS A 80 -2.33 11.21 -11.51
CA HIS A 80 -2.40 11.86 -10.20
C HIS A 80 -3.21 11.02 -9.19
N HIS A 81 -4.39 10.59 -9.58
CA HIS A 81 -5.26 9.80 -8.70
C HIS A 81 -4.82 8.33 -8.61
N ALA A 82 -4.27 7.78 -9.70
CA ALA A 82 -3.75 6.41 -9.67
C ALA A 82 -2.47 6.25 -8.83
N PHE A 83 -1.69 7.32 -8.63
CA PHE A 83 -0.42 7.28 -7.88
C PHE A 83 -0.52 7.92 -6.49
N ALA A 84 -1.59 8.65 -6.18
CA ALA A 84 -1.71 9.38 -4.91
C ALA A 84 -2.54 8.58 -3.89
N ASN A 85 -1.87 7.99 -2.91
CA ASN A 85 -2.56 7.44 -1.73
C ASN A 85 -2.87 8.49 -0.67
N THR A 86 -2.11 9.57 -0.64
CA THR A 86 -2.19 10.63 0.37
C THR A 86 -2.05 11.97 -0.33
N LEU A 87 -2.96 12.88 -0.06
CA LEU A 87 -2.84 14.26 -0.51
C LEU A 87 -2.22 15.06 0.63
N LEU A 88 -1.06 15.64 0.37
CA LEU A 88 -0.37 16.55 1.27
C LEU A 88 -0.51 17.95 0.70
N ASP A 89 -1.07 18.88 1.47
CA ASP A 89 -1.21 20.28 1.04
C ASP A 89 0.15 20.99 1.08
N THR A 90 1.01 20.65 0.14
CA THR A 90 2.32 21.28 -0.02
C THR A 90 2.72 21.38 -1.49
N ASP A 91 3.29 22.51 -1.84
CA ASP A 91 3.85 22.79 -3.17
C ASP A 91 4.87 21.74 -3.65
N ALA A 92 5.60 21.17 -2.73
CA ALA A 92 6.60 20.15 -3.03
C ALA A 92 5.96 18.78 -3.34
N TRP A 93 4.81 18.48 -2.71
CA TRP A 93 4.05 17.28 -3.00
C TRP A 93 3.43 17.34 -4.39
N ASP A 94 2.77 18.46 -4.71
CA ASP A 94 2.20 18.70 -6.03
C ASP A 94 3.23 18.50 -7.14
N LEU A 95 4.40 19.13 -6.97
CA LEU A 95 5.49 18.97 -7.92
C LEU A 95 6.00 17.53 -8.00
N ALA A 96 6.05 16.81 -6.90
CA ALA A 96 6.48 15.42 -6.89
C ALA A 96 5.50 14.52 -7.65
N CYS A 97 4.18 14.75 -7.51
CA CYS A 97 3.14 14.07 -8.26
C CYS A 97 3.25 14.36 -9.77
N ASP A 98 3.41 15.63 -10.13
CA ASP A 98 3.62 16.07 -11.52
C ASP A 98 4.81 15.35 -12.17
N ILE A 99 5.95 15.32 -11.49
CA ILE A 99 7.17 14.68 -12.00
C ILE A 99 6.96 13.17 -12.15
N ALA A 100 6.33 12.50 -11.20
CA ALA A 100 6.07 11.07 -11.25
C ALA A 100 5.13 10.71 -12.41
N ALA A 101 4.04 11.46 -12.58
CA ALA A 101 3.08 11.29 -13.66
C ALA A 101 3.73 11.50 -15.04
N GLU A 102 4.42 12.63 -15.22
CA GLU A 102 5.08 12.96 -16.50
C GLU A 102 6.23 11.99 -16.83
N ASN A 103 6.98 11.49 -15.83
CA ASN A 103 7.99 10.46 -16.06
C ASN A 103 7.37 9.15 -16.54
N ALA A 104 6.27 8.70 -15.92
CA ALA A 104 5.56 7.50 -16.35
C ALA A 104 5.00 7.64 -17.77
N ILE A 105 4.44 8.81 -18.11
CA ILE A 105 3.94 9.12 -19.46
C ILE A 105 5.07 9.10 -20.49
N ASN A 106 6.24 9.65 -20.16
CA ASN A 106 7.40 9.64 -21.06
C ASN A 106 7.89 8.23 -21.34
N GLU A 107 7.88 7.34 -20.37
CA GLU A 107 8.29 5.94 -20.53
C GLU A 107 7.34 5.10 -21.39
N LEU A 108 6.06 5.49 -21.48
CA LEU A 108 5.11 4.83 -22.39
C LEU A 108 5.48 5.02 -23.87
N ASN A 109 6.22 6.08 -24.20
CA ASN A 109 6.76 6.37 -25.52
C ASN A 109 5.75 6.20 -26.68
N LEU A 110 4.52 6.70 -26.49
CA LEU A 110 3.46 6.61 -27.49
C LEU A 110 3.36 7.90 -28.33
N PRO A 111 3.21 7.82 -29.66
CA PRO A 111 3.13 9.01 -30.51
C PRO A 111 1.96 9.95 -30.14
N CYS A 112 0.85 9.42 -29.62
CA CYS A 112 -0.29 10.23 -29.18
C CYS A 112 -0.04 11.02 -27.90
N LEU A 113 1.05 10.74 -27.17
CA LEU A 113 1.46 11.42 -25.93
C LEU A 113 2.66 12.34 -26.15
N SER A 114 3.14 12.46 -27.37
CA SER A 114 4.29 13.33 -27.70
C SER A 114 3.97 14.79 -27.42
N ALA A 115 4.86 15.52 -26.75
CA ALA A 115 4.70 16.92 -26.45
C ALA A 115 6.06 17.65 -26.46
N SER A 116 6.03 18.92 -26.87
CA SER A 116 7.23 19.77 -26.95
C SER A 116 7.97 19.91 -25.61
N ARG A 117 7.24 19.83 -24.49
CA ARG A 117 7.82 19.90 -23.12
C ARG A 117 8.69 18.71 -22.74
N GLN A 118 8.58 17.55 -23.44
CA GLN A 118 9.32 16.32 -23.10
C GLN A 118 10.85 16.52 -23.10
N ALA A 119 11.39 17.29 -24.05
CA ALA A 119 12.83 17.52 -24.14
C ALA A 119 13.40 18.20 -22.89
N GLY A 120 12.68 19.20 -22.36
CA GLY A 120 13.05 19.88 -21.12
C GLY A 120 12.90 18.97 -19.88
N GLN A 121 11.83 18.21 -19.84
CA GLN A 121 11.55 17.26 -18.76
C GLN A 121 12.62 16.14 -18.71
N ALA A 122 13.05 15.61 -19.84
CA ALA A 122 14.04 14.54 -19.92
C ALA A 122 15.37 14.92 -19.25
N ILE A 123 15.80 16.17 -19.36
CA ILE A 123 17.03 16.67 -18.71
C ILE A 123 16.87 16.63 -17.18
N LEU A 124 15.75 17.15 -16.66
CA LEU A 124 15.48 17.22 -15.23
C LEU A 124 15.28 15.80 -14.64
N VAL A 125 14.52 14.95 -15.32
CA VAL A 125 14.32 13.53 -14.96
C VAL A 125 15.65 12.78 -14.96
N GLY A 126 16.51 13.02 -15.93
CA GLY A 126 17.85 12.43 -15.99
C GLY A 126 18.70 12.75 -14.76
N HIS A 127 18.66 13.98 -14.27
CA HIS A 127 19.34 14.36 -13.02
C HIS A 127 18.72 13.68 -11.79
N LEU A 128 17.40 13.58 -11.73
CA LEU A 128 16.72 12.89 -10.63
C LEU A 128 17.02 11.39 -10.61
N LYS A 129 17.01 10.72 -11.77
CA LYS A 129 17.34 9.28 -11.89
C LYS A 129 18.76 8.92 -11.43
N GLN A 130 19.69 9.87 -11.46
CA GLN A 130 21.05 9.67 -10.90
C GLN A 130 21.06 9.63 -9.36
N LYS A 131 20.05 10.21 -8.71
CA LYS A 131 19.95 10.34 -7.26
C LYS A 131 18.89 9.44 -6.66
N ILE A 132 17.82 9.22 -7.39
CA ILE A 132 16.66 8.44 -6.97
C ILE A 132 16.52 7.25 -7.92
N LYS A 133 16.66 6.02 -7.43
CA LYS A 133 16.58 4.80 -8.26
C LYS A 133 15.20 4.59 -8.88
N GLN A 134 14.15 5.05 -8.19
CA GLN A 134 12.75 4.89 -8.60
C GLN A 134 12.03 6.22 -8.42
N LEU A 135 11.46 6.77 -9.47
CA LEU A 135 10.78 8.06 -9.44
C LEU A 135 9.28 7.89 -9.10
N THR A 136 8.98 7.51 -7.87
CA THR A 136 7.62 7.59 -7.32
C THR A 136 7.40 8.94 -6.65
N ALA A 137 6.15 9.38 -6.51
CA ALA A 137 5.81 10.68 -5.93
C ALA A 137 6.42 10.85 -4.52
N GLU A 138 6.31 9.82 -3.66
CA GLU A 138 6.83 9.85 -2.29
C GLU A 138 8.36 10.02 -2.25
N LYS A 139 9.09 9.30 -3.11
CA LYS A 139 10.57 9.38 -3.16
C LYS A 139 11.06 10.70 -3.70
N ILE A 140 10.37 11.23 -4.71
CA ILE A 140 10.65 12.57 -5.24
C ILE A 140 10.38 13.62 -4.16
N TYR A 141 9.23 13.52 -3.47
CA TYR A 141 8.87 14.43 -2.39
C TYR A 141 9.92 14.46 -1.28
N ARG A 142 10.34 13.28 -0.76
CA ARG A 142 11.41 13.19 0.25
C ARG A 142 12.69 13.85 -0.24
N TYR A 143 13.10 13.57 -1.47
CA TYR A 143 14.30 14.19 -2.04
C TYR A 143 14.18 15.72 -2.16
N LEU A 144 12.99 16.24 -2.49
CA LEU A 144 12.75 17.68 -2.54
C LEU A 144 12.80 18.31 -1.14
N GLN A 145 12.38 17.59 -0.11
CA GLN A 145 12.45 18.04 1.29
C GLN A 145 13.88 17.99 1.84
N ASP A 146 14.61 16.90 1.60
CA ASP A 146 15.97 16.71 2.11
C ASP A 146 16.97 17.69 1.48
N LYS A 147 16.72 18.11 0.25
CA LYS A 147 17.57 19.02 -0.49
C LYS A 147 16.94 20.41 -0.48
N ALA A 148 17.60 21.36 0.16
CA ALA A 148 17.17 22.76 0.18
C ALA A 148 17.23 23.37 -1.24
N PHE A 149 16.20 23.11 -2.05
CA PHE A 149 16.02 23.77 -3.34
C PHE A 149 15.58 25.22 -3.13
N THR A 150 16.10 26.09 -3.94
CA THR A 150 15.61 27.49 -3.96
C THR A 150 14.20 27.55 -4.54
N GLN A 151 13.45 28.58 -4.15
CA GLN A 151 12.11 28.78 -4.71
C GLN A 151 12.11 28.97 -6.23
N GLU A 152 13.20 29.55 -6.79
CA GLU A 152 13.37 29.68 -8.23
C GLU A 152 13.53 28.32 -8.94
N GLU A 153 14.28 27.40 -8.35
CA GLU A 153 14.43 26.04 -8.88
C GLU A 153 13.12 25.28 -8.86
N ILE A 154 12.38 25.35 -7.76
CA ILE A 154 11.05 24.75 -7.64
C ILE A 154 10.07 25.33 -8.66
N ALA A 155 10.03 26.67 -8.81
CA ALA A 155 9.17 27.33 -9.78
C ALA A 155 9.52 26.94 -11.23
N LYS A 156 10.81 26.78 -11.54
CA LYS A 156 11.28 26.33 -12.85
C LYS A 156 10.85 24.88 -13.13
N MET A 157 10.98 24.00 -12.14
CA MET A 157 10.54 22.62 -12.26
C MET A 157 9.02 22.55 -12.44
N ARG A 158 8.23 23.29 -11.65
CA ARG A 158 6.78 23.39 -11.81
C ARG A 158 6.38 23.78 -13.23
N LYS A 159 6.97 24.84 -13.75
CA LYS A 159 6.68 25.30 -15.12
C LYS A 159 6.89 24.21 -16.18
N SER A 160 7.79 23.27 -15.92
CA SER A 160 8.12 22.18 -16.86
C SER A 160 7.18 20.97 -16.73
N PHE A 161 6.63 20.72 -15.55
CA PHE A 161 5.88 19.51 -15.26
C PHE A 161 4.38 19.72 -15.07
N ALA A 162 3.94 20.87 -14.57
CA ALA A 162 2.52 21.14 -14.33
C ALA A 162 1.67 21.03 -15.61
N ALA A 163 0.58 20.31 -15.53
CA ALA A 163 -0.38 20.09 -16.61
C ALA A 163 -1.81 20.53 -16.24
N ASP A 164 -2.14 20.53 -14.96
CA ASP A 164 -3.45 20.84 -14.39
C ASP A 164 -3.33 21.70 -13.12
N ASP A 165 -4.46 22.08 -12.55
CA ASP A 165 -4.58 22.88 -11.34
C ASP A 165 -4.93 21.99 -10.17
N HIS A 166 -4.03 21.91 -9.18
CA HIS A 166 -4.18 21.08 -8.00
C HIS A 166 -5.02 21.71 -6.89
N SER A 167 -5.43 22.97 -7.02
CA SER A 167 -6.19 23.67 -5.98
C SER A 167 -7.49 22.94 -5.59
N VAL A 168 -8.11 22.23 -6.53
CA VAL A 168 -9.33 21.45 -6.30
C VAL A 168 -9.11 20.20 -5.45
N TRP A 169 -7.86 19.74 -5.28
CA TRP A 169 -7.57 18.58 -4.42
C TRP A 169 -7.81 18.90 -2.94
N TYR A 170 -7.59 20.17 -2.56
CA TYR A 170 -7.64 20.64 -1.17
C TYR A 170 -8.95 21.37 -0.86
N ALA A 171 -9.54 22.00 -1.85
CA ALA A 171 -10.80 22.72 -1.74
C ALA A 171 -11.62 22.52 -3.02
N PRO A 172 -12.37 21.39 -3.13
CA PRO A 172 -13.20 21.17 -4.31
C PRO A 172 -14.18 22.32 -4.49
N PRO A 173 -14.38 22.81 -5.73
CA PRO A 173 -15.29 23.90 -6.01
C PRO A 173 -16.69 23.53 -5.49
N LEU A 174 -17.31 24.43 -4.74
CA LEU A 174 -18.74 24.32 -4.42
C LEU A 174 -19.49 24.32 -5.74
N LEU A 175 -19.96 23.16 -6.18
CA LEU A 175 -20.87 23.08 -7.32
C LEU A 175 -22.06 23.97 -6.96
N SER A 176 -22.17 25.13 -7.66
CA SER A 176 -23.33 25.98 -7.51
C SER A 176 -24.53 25.15 -7.96
N ILE A 177 -25.31 24.69 -6.97
CA ILE A 177 -26.58 23.98 -7.17
C ILE A 177 -27.44 24.90 -8.02
N SER A 178 -27.46 24.65 -9.31
CA SER A 178 -28.45 25.27 -10.19
C SER A 178 -29.80 24.76 -9.70
N SER A 179 -30.64 25.68 -9.25
CA SER A 179 -31.97 25.53 -8.72
C SER A 179 -32.93 24.88 -9.72
N SER A 180 -32.80 23.59 -9.96
CA SER A 180 -33.84 22.75 -10.54
C SER A 180 -33.83 21.44 -9.75
N GLY A 181 -34.76 21.36 -8.79
CA GLY A 181 -34.88 20.24 -7.88
C GLY A 181 -35.13 18.94 -8.62
N ASP A 182 -34.26 18.03 -8.41
CA ASP A 182 -34.29 16.57 -8.37
C ASP A 182 -32.87 16.06 -8.65
N ALA A 183 -32.03 16.14 -7.65
CA ALA A 183 -30.82 15.32 -7.63
C ALA A 183 -30.43 15.16 -6.16
N SER A 184 -30.58 13.97 -5.63
CA SER A 184 -29.79 13.46 -4.54
C SER A 184 -28.35 13.31 -5.06
N ASP A 185 -27.63 14.43 -5.19
CA ASP A 185 -26.18 14.36 -5.36
C ASP A 185 -25.62 13.86 -4.03
N GLU A 186 -25.42 12.54 -3.94
CA GLU A 186 -24.66 11.90 -2.89
C GLU A 186 -23.27 12.53 -2.89
N TYR A 187 -22.98 13.28 -1.85
CA TYR A 187 -21.63 13.81 -1.59
C TYR A 187 -20.68 12.61 -1.43
N ILE A 188 -19.95 12.28 -2.49
CA ILE A 188 -18.94 11.22 -2.44
C ILE A 188 -17.85 11.66 -1.46
N SER A 189 -17.66 10.91 -0.39
CA SER A 189 -16.64 11.23 0.60
C SER A 189 -15.24 11.09 -0.01
N SER A 190 -14.28 11.85 0.50
CA SER A 190 -12.89 11.73 0.07
C SER A 190 -12.31 10.32 0.27
N ASP A 191 -12.84 9.58 1.24
CA ASP A 191 -12.42 8.21 1.52
C ASP A 191 -13.01 7.22 0.50
N ASP A 192 -14.22 7.44 0.02
CA ASP A 192 -14.83 6.63 -1.05
C ASP A 192 -14.07 6.81 -2.36
N ILE A 193 -13.66 8.04 -2.68
CA ILE A 193 -12.81 8.34 -3.85
C ILE A 193 -11.47 7.60 -3.75
N LYS A 194 -10.81 7.66 -2.59
CA LYS A 194 -9.54 6.94 -2.35
C LYS A 194 -9.69 5.44 -2.49
N GLN A 195 -10.75 4.85 -1.92
CA GLN A 195 -11.01 3.42 -2.03
C GLN A 195 -11.27 3.01 -3.49
N THR A 196 -12.04 3.79 -4.23
CA THR A 196 -12.29 3.56 -5.66
C THR A 196 -11.00 3.58 -6.46
N TRP A 197 -10.15 4.61 -6.27
CA TRP A 197 -8.87 4.73 -6.97
C TRP A 197 -7.85 3.67 -6.57
N SER A 198 -7.84 3.21 -5.33
CA SER A 198 -7.05 2.06 -4.90
C SER A 198 -7.41 0.79 -5.68
N GLY A 199 -8.71 0.51 -5.84
CA GLY A 199 -9.20 -0.62 -6.65
C GLY A 199 -8.84 -0.48 -8.13
N ILE A 200 -8.96 0.73 -8.69
CA ILE A 200 -8.57 1.04 -10.07
C ILE A 200 -7.06 0.82 -10.27
N ALA A 201 -6.23 1.35 -9.38
CA ALA A 201 -4.78 1.20 -9.44
C ALA A 201 -4.32 -0.27 -9.36
N GLN A 202 -4.97 -1.07 -8.51
CA GLN A 202 -4.72 -2.52 -8.42
C GLN A 202 -5.03 -3.23 -9.74
N ARG A 203 -6.15 -2.91 -10.36
CA ARG A 203 -6.53 -3.48 -11.65
C ARG A 203 -5.59 -3.05 -12.76
N MET A 204 -5.25 -1.75 -12.83
CA MET A 204 -4.26 -1.23 -13.78
C MET A 204 -2.92 -1.96 -13.69
N LYS A 205 -2.44 -2.20 -12.45
CA LYS A 205 -1.21 -2.96 -12.20
C LYS A 205 -1.31 -4.38 -12.74
N THR A 206 -2.37 -5.11 -12.40
CA THR A 206 -2.57 -6.50 -12.82
C THR A 206 -2.62 -6.61 -14.36
N GLU A 207 -3.39 -5.74 -15.00
CA GLU A 207 -3.50 -5.74 -16.46
C GLU A 207 -2.18 -5.34 -17.15
N LEU A 208 -1.44 -4.39 -16.57
CA LEU A 208 -0.13 -3.98 -17.10
C LEU A 208 0.90 -5.11 -16.99
N GLU A 209 0.94 -5.84 -15.88
CA GLU A 209 1.80 -7.01 -15.69
C GLU A 209 1.48 -8.10 -16.73
N MET A 210 0.21 -8.40 -16.98
CA MET A 210 -0.22 -9.33 -18.03
C MET A 210 0.16 -8.86 -19.45
N PHE A 211 0.18 -7.54 -19.69
CA PHE A 211 0.63 -6.97 -20.97
C PHE A 211 2.15 -7.00 -21.13
N ALA A 212 2.89 -6.77 -20.04
CA ALA A 212 4.35 -6.78 -20.03
C ALA A 212 4.91 -8.18 -20.33
N GLU A 213 4.29 -9.24 -19.83
CA GLU A 213 4.65 -10.63 -20.15
C GLU A 213 4.48 -10.96 -21.65
N LYS A 214 3.52 -10.33 -22.32
CA LYS A 214 3.27 -10.53 -23.76
C LYS A 214 4.15 -9.71 -24.68
N ARG A 215 4.80 -8.64 -24.17
CA ARG A 215 5.72 -7.78 -24.91
C ARG A 215 7.08 -7.81 -24.23
N GLN A 216 7.95 -8.72 -24.63
CA GLN A 216 9.35 -8.71 -24.23
C GLN A 216 9.97 -7.34 -24.57
N GLY A 217 10.31 -6.53 -23.54
CA GLY A 217 11.06 -5.29 -23.70
C GLY A 217 10.31 -3.97 -23.57
N SER A 218 9.14 -3.92 -22.93
CA SER A 218 8.47 -2.64 -22.65
C SER A 218 9.11 -1.92 -21.46
N GLU A 219 9.63 -0.69 -21.70
CA GLU A 219 10.28 0.18 -20.70
C GLU A 219 9.30 0.87 -19.74
N SER A 220 8.16 0.27 -19.42
CA SER A 220 7.13 0.85 -18.51
C SER A 220 7.47 0.68 -17.02
N GLY A 221 8.76 0.64 -16.68
CA GLY A 221 9.22 0.34 -15.33
C GLY A 221 8.72 1.29 -14.25
N SER A 222 8.69 2.62 -14.47
CA SER A 222 8.22 3.56 -13.46
C SER A 222 6.71 3.57 -13.29
N LEU A 223 5.93 3.26 -14.31
CA LEU A 223 4.48 3.07 -14.18
C LEU A 223 4.17 1.88 -13.27
N VAL A 224 4.82 0.72 -13.49
CA VAL A 224 4.69 -0.46 -12.63
C VAL A 224 5.15 -0.13 -11.21
N GLN A 225 6.24 0.62 -11.06
CA GLN A 225 6.77 1.00 -9.75
C GLN A 225 5.81 1.93 -9.00
N SER A 226 5.27 2.96 -9.67
CA SER A 226 4.30 3.88 -9.07
C SER A 226 3.01 3.15 -8.68
N LEU A 227 2.44 2.32 -9.56
CA LEU A 227 1.29 1.49 -9.22
C LEU A 227 1.59 0.51 -8.09
N SER A 228 2.79 -0.08 -8.05
CA SER A 228 3.19 -0.97 -6.96
C SER A 228 3.38 -0.25 -5.64
N ALA A 229 3.79 1.01 -5.65
CA ALA A 229 3.89 1.81 -4.43
C ALA A 229 2.50 2.08 -3.83
N VAL A 230 1.53 2.38 -4.68
CA VAL A 230 0.14 2.70 -4.28
C VAL A 230 -0.66 1.45 -3.94
N THR A 231 -0.51 0.38 -4.72
CA THR A 231 -1.23 -0.90 -4.54
C THR A 231 -0.51 -1.86 -3.60
N ARG A 232 0.57 -1.42 -2.95
CA ARG A 232 1.07 -2.15 -1.79
C ARG A 232 -0.12 -2.29 -0.86
N GLU A 233 -0.57 -3.52 -0.67
CA GLU A 233 -1.52 -3.78 0.39
C GLU A 233 -0.89 -3.19 1.65
N LYS A 234 -1.50 -2.12 2.16
CA LYS A 234 -1.27 -1.69 3.53
C LYS A 234 -1.89 -2.81 4.36
N TYR A 235 -1.12 -3.88 4.57
CA TYR A 235 -1.49 -4.83 5.60
C TYR A 235 -1.46 -4.01 6.88
N ASP A 236 -2.64 -3.72 7.39
CA ASP A 236 -2.76 -3.18 8.72
C ASP A 236 -2.06 -4.17 9.64
N TYR A 237 -0.91 -3.76 10.18
CA TYR A 237 -0.11 -4.59 11.07
C TYR A 237 -0.96 -5.09 12.24
N ALA A 238 -1.90 -4.27 12.70
CA ALA A 238 -2.85 -4.66 13.73
C ALA A 238 -3.76 -5.78 13.24
N ASP A 239 -4.30 -5.71 12.03
CA ASP A 239 -5.13 -6.77 11.45
C ASP A 239 -4.31 -8.02 11.15
N PHE A 240 -3.07 -7.88 10.71
CA PHE A 240 -2.17 -9.01 10.54
C PHE A 240 -1.91 -9.70 11.88
N LEU A 241 -1.51 -8.97 12.92
CA LEU A 241 -1.32 -9.53 14.25
C LEU A 241 -2.58 -10.17 14.80
N ARG A 242 -3.74 -9.56 14.62
CA ARG A 242 -5.02 -10.13 15.04
C ARG A 242 -5.28 -11.46 14.32
N ARG A 243 -5.13 -11.51 13.00
CA ARG A 243 -5.31 -12.75 12.21
C ARG A 243 -4.27 -13.80 12.58
N PHE A 244 -3.03 -13.40 12.72
CA PHE A 244 -1.93 -14.27 13.12
C PHE A 244 -2.13 -14.79 14.56
N ALA A 245 -2.72 -13.96 15.43
CA ALA A 245 -3.09 -14.31 16.80
C ALA A 245 -4.34 -15.21 16.90
N VAL A 246 -5.23 -15.20 15.93
CA VAL A 246 -6.53 -15.91 15.96
C VAL A 246 -6.52 -17.24 15.19
N LEU A 247 -5.46 -17.59 14.47
CA LEU A 247 -5.40 -18.82 13.68
C LEU A 247 -5.42 -20.09 14.53
N GLY A 248 -6.61 -20.61 14.80
CA GLY A 248 -6.79 -21.92 15.35
C GLY A 248 -8.10 -22.19 16.08
N GLU A 249 -9.22 -22.12 15.41
CA GLU A 249 -10.36 -22.94 15.83
C GLU A 249 -10.01 -24.41 15.50
N ILE A 250 -9.83 -25.24 16.53
CA ILE A 250 -9.74 -26.68 16.35
C ILE A 250 -11.07 -27.27 16.83
N MET A 251 -11.75 -27.97 15.94
CA MET A 251 -12.82 -28.85 16.35
C MET A 251 -12.22 -29.95 17.23
N LYS A 252 -12.63 -30.00 18.48
CA LYS A 252 -12.35 -31.12 19.40
C LYS A 252 -13.55 -31.99 19.49
N LEU A 253 -13.29 -33.29 19.43
CA LEU A 253 -14.25 -34.33 19.79
C LEU A 253 -14.19 -34.51 21.30
N ASN A 254 -15.34 -34.42 21.96
CA ASN A 254 -15.48 -34.84 23.35
C ASN A 254 -15.93 -36.28 23.36
N ASP A 255 -15.01 -37.19 23.65
CA ASP A 255 -15.30 -38.63 23.68
C ASP A 255 -16.15 -39.03 24.91
N ASP A 256 -16.32 -38.17 25.90
CA ASP A 256 -17.10 -38.38 27.10
C ASP A 256 -18.55 -37.93 26.98
N GLU A 257 -18.87 -37.13 25.97
CA GLU A 257 -20.20 -36.61 25.71
C GLU A 257 -20.59 -36.82 24.25
N PHE A 258 -21.86 -37.14 24.00
CA PHE A 258 -22.39 -37.29 22.66
C PHE A 258 -23.35 -36.18 22.27
N ASP A 259 -23.48 -35.93 20.96
CA ASP A 259 -24.43 -34.95 20.43
C ASP A 259 -25.89 -35.41 20.68
N TYR A 260 -26.54 -34.71 21.59
CA TYR A 260 -27.94 -35.02 21.99
C TYR A 260 -28.93 -34.78 20.84
N ILE A 261 -28.62 -33.92 19.88
CA ILE A 261 -29.45 -33.65 18.72
C ILE A 261 -29.42 -34.86 17.79
N PHE A 262 -28.23 -35.40 17.53
CA PHE A 262 -28.04 -36.61 16.73
C PHE A 262 -28.67 -37.84 17.40
N TYR A 263 -28.47 -37.97 18.69
CA TYR A 263 -29.09 -39.03 19.48
C TYR A 263 -30.62 -39.01 19.37
N THR A 264 -31.24 -37.88 19.64
CA THR A 264 -32.70 -37.71 19.58
C THR A 264 -33.25 -37.85 18.17
N TYR A 265 -32.50 -37.43 17.16
CA TYR A 265 -32.85 -37.59 15.75
C TYR A 265 -32.86 -39.07 15.36
N GLY A 266 -31.83 -39.85 15.79
CA GLY A 266 -31.76 -41.30 15.58
C GLY A 266 -32.92 -42.03 16.22
N MET A 267 -33.24 -41.71 17.48
CA MET A 267 -34.41 -42.28 18.19
C MET A 267 -35.74 -42.00 17.50
N LYS A 268 -35.88 -40.77 16.93
CA LYS A 268 -37.09 -40.34 16.22
C LYS A 268 -37.24 -41.02 14.85
N LEU A 269 -36.13 -41.24 14.15
CA LEU A 269 -36.12 -41.79 12.79
C LEU A 269 -36.18 -43.31 12.76
N TYR A 270 -35.46 -43.98 13.67
CA TYR A 270 -35.23 -45.42 13.67
C TYR A 270 -35.88 -46.12 14.88
N GLY A 271 -36.66 -45.43 15.69
CA GLY A 271 -37.41 -45.98 16.82
C GLY A 271 -36.53 -46.28 18.04
N ASN A 272 -35.79 -47.37 18.01
CA ASN A 272 -34.95 -47.79 19.13
C ASN A 272 -33.44 -47.72 18.88
N MET A 273 -33.01 -47.07 17.82
CA MET A 273 -31.60 -47.00 17.45
C MET A 273 -31.09 -45.57 17.57
N PRO A 274 -30.41 -45.20 18.67
CA PRO A 274 -29.80 -43.88 18.79
C PRO A 274 -28.60 -43.80 17.86
N LEU A 275 -28.46 -42.64 17.23
CA LEU A 275 -27.22 -42.28 16.54
C LEU A 275 -26.28 -41.64 17.56
N ILE A 276 -25.15 -42.28 17.81
CA ILE A 276 -24.16 -41.79 18.77
C ILE A 276 -23.03 -41.15 17.98
N GLU A 277 -22.86 -39.87 18.13
CA GLU A 277 -21.77 -39.12 17.56
C GLU A 277 -21.11 -38.30 18.70
N PRO A 278 -19.78 -38.28 18.81
CA PRO A 278 -19.12 -37.47 19.82
C PRO A 278 -19.50 -35.99 19.69
N LEU A 279 -19.64 -35.30 20.79
CA LEU A 279 -19.95 -33.85 20.77
C LEU A 279 -18.79 -33.09 20.19
N GLU A 280 -19.02 -32.50 19.01
CA GLU A 280 -18.08 -31.60 18.41
C GLU A 280 -18.26 -30.19 19.02
N TYR A 281 -17.21 -29.67 19.63
CA TYR A 281 -17.20 -28.28 20.07
C TYR A 281 -16.00 -27.52 19.53
N LYS A 282 -16.25 -26.27 19.18
CA LYS A 282 -15.20 -25.35 18.76
C LYS A 282 -14.47 -24.81 19.99
N GLU A 283 -13.26 -25.31 20.23
CA GLU A 283 -12.38 -24.67 21.18
C GLU A 283 -11.61 -23.55 20.45
N ALA A 284 -11.87 -22.31 20.81
CA ALA A 284 -11.03 -21.19 20.37
C ALA A 284 -9.64 -21.36 20.98
N LYS A 285 -8.72 -21.98 20.25
CA LYS A 285 -7.33 -22.06 20.68
C LYS A 285 -6.70 -20.72 20.53
N ARG A 286 -6.47 -20.06 21.64
CA ARG A 286 -5.66 -18.87 21.75
C ARG A 286 -4.22 -19.20 21.44
N ILE A 287 -3.51 -18.31 20.77
CA ILE A 287 -2.06 -18.47 20.58
C ILE A 287 -1.43 -18.53 21.94
N LYS A 288 -0.78 -19.64 22.18
CA LYS A 288 -0.02 -19.84 23.41
C LYS A 288 1.46 -19.55 23.22
N ASP A 289 1.97 -19.84 22.04
CA ASP A 289 3.40 -19.82 21.75
C ASP A 289 3.66 -18.94 20.53
N PHE A 290 4.48 -17.92 20.71
CA PHE A 290 4.80 -16.91 19.70
C PHE A 290 6.24 -16.44 19.88
N ALA A 291 6.94 -16.14 18.78
CA ALA A 291 8.28 -15.58 18.82
C ALA A 291 8.34 -14.26 18.01
N ILE A 292 9.01 -13.28 18.57
CA ILE A 292 9.36 -12.02 17.91
C ILE A 292 10.88 -11.94 17.86
N ALA A 293 11.44 -11.92 16.68
CA ALA A 293 12.85 -11.62 16.45
C ALA A 293 13.02 -10.15 16.06
N ILE A 294 14.03 -9.53 16.60
CA ILE A 294 14.36 -8.13 16.39
C ILE A 294 15.78 -8.05 15.87
N ASP A 295 15.92 -7.52 14.67
CA ASP A 295 17.21 -7.18 14.11
C ASP A 295 17.82 -6.02 14.89
N THR A 296 18.98 -6.24 15.46
CA THR A 296 19.75 -5.25 16.20
C THR A 296 21.06 -4.91 15.50
N SER A 297 21.13 -5.14 14.19
CA SER A 297 22.27 -4.74 13.38
C SER A 297 22.48 -3.22 13.40
N GLY A 298 23.69 -2.77 13.06
CA GLY A 298 24.06 -1.36 13.16
C GLY A 298 23.28 -0.40 12.25
N SER A 299 22.50 -0.92 11.29
CA SER A 299 21.64 -0.15 10.40
C SER A 299 20.24 0.11 10.96
N VAL A 300 19.82 -0.65 12.00
CA VAL A 300 18.49 -0.51 12.62
C VAL A 300 18.57 0.47 13.80
N SER A 301 17.77 1.54 13.73
CA SER A 301 17.71 2.54 14.80
C SER A 301 17.06 1.97 16.07
N GLY A 302 17.72 2.16 17.22
CA GLY A 302 17.21 1.70 18.50
C GLY A 302 15.87 2.30 18.90
N GLU A 303 15.61 3.54 18.53
CA GLU A 303 14.32 4.20 18.75
C GLU A 303 13.20 3.53 17.94
N LEU A 304 13.50 3.10 16.73
CA LEU A 304 12.57 2.41 15.85
C LEU A 304 12.16 1.05 16.39
N VAL A 305 13.13 0.31 16.93
CA VAL A 305 12.90 -0.99 17.61
C VAL A 305 11.98 -0.82 18.81
N GLN A 306 12.24 0.17 19.66
CA GLN A 306 11.40 0.43 20.84
C GLN A 306 9.96 0.76 20.45
N LYS A 307 9.77 1.62 19.46
CA LYS A 307 8.44 1.96 18.92
C LYS A 307 7.71 0.74 18.37
N PHE A 308 8.42 -0.11 17.61
CA PHE A 308 7.85 -1.35 17.06
C PHE A 308 7.37 -2.29 18.18
N VAL A 309 8.21 -2.54 19.20
CA VAL A 309 7.85 -3.40 20.34
C VAL A 309 6.66 -2.80 21.09
N GLN A 310 6.66 -1.49 21.31
CA GLN A 310 5.55 -0.79 21.98
C GLN A 310 4.24 -0.89 21.18
N LYS A 311 4.30 -0.71 19.87
CA LYS A 311 3.13 -0.85 19.00
C LYS A 311 2.60 -2.28 19.00
N THR A 312 3.49 -3.26 18.88
CA THR A 312 3.15 -4.68 18.96
C THR A 312 2.44 -4.99 20.28
N TYR A 313 2.99 -4.53 21.38
CA TYR A 313 2.39 -4.66 22.71
C TYR A 313 1.00 -4.04 22.79
N ASN A 314 0.83 -2.80 22.32
CA ASN A 314 -0.46 -2.11 22.35
C ASN A 314 -1.54 -2.86 21.57
N ILE A 315 -1.18 -3.44 20.42
CA ILE A 315 -2.11 -4.23 19.61
C ILE A 315 -2.49 -5.54 20.32
N LEU A 316 -1.51 -6.22 20.87
CA LEU A 316 -1.73 -7.48 21.61
C LEU A 316 -2.55 -7.24 22.89
N LYS A 317 -2.34 -6.11 23.58
CA LYS A 317 -3.10 -5.72 24.77
C LYS A 317 -4.57 -5.46 24.49
N GLN A 318 -4.94 -4.99 23.33
CA GLN A 318 -6.34 -4.78 22.92
C GLN A 318 -7.13 -6.10 22.75
N GLN A 319 -6.43 -7.22 22.65
CA GLN A 319 -7.06 -8.55 22.57
C GLN A 319 -7.41 -9.04 23.99
N GLU A 320 -8.69 -8.93 24.38
CA GLU A 320 -9.22 -9.21 25.72
C GLU A 320 -8.76 -10.54 26.36
N ASN A 321 -8.17 -11.42 25.59
CA ASN A 321 -7.85 -12.78 26.01
C ASN A 321 -6.39 -13.19 25.74
N PHE A 322 -5.56 -12.31 25.17
CA PHE A 322 -4.18 -12.65 24.81
C PHE A 322 -3.35 -12.96 26.06
N PHE A 323 -3.48 -12.14 27.09
CA PHE A 323 -2.64 -12.23 28.30
C PHE A 323 -3.09 -13.27 29.35
N THR A 324 -4.09 -14.10 29.06
CA THR A 324 -4.53 -15.11 30.07
C THR A 324 -3.62 -16.33 30.18
N LYS A 325 -2.94 -16.73 29.09
CA LYS A 325 -1.91 -17.80 29.06
C LYS A 325 -1.17 -17.72 27.75
N PHE A 326 -0.05 -17.04 27.68
CA PHE A 326 0.80 -16.97 26.49
C PHE A 326 2.26 -17.28 26.86
N ASN A 327 3.03 -17.64 25.87
CA ASN A 327 4.46 -17.86 25.95
C ASN A 327 5.10 -17.14 24.75
N LEU A 328 5.66 -15.97 25.04
CA LEU A 328 6.27 -15.10 24.04
C LEU A 328 7.78 -15.07 24.27
N HIS A 329 8.54 -15.34 23.24
CA HIS A 329 9.97 -15.11 23.23
C HIS A 329 10.29 -13.86 22.40
N ILE A 330 11.01 -12.91 22.97
CA ILE A 330 11.56 -11.75 22.27
C ILE A 330 13.06 -11.96 22.13
N ILE A 331 13.50 -12.15 20.90
CA ILE A 331 14.85 -12.54 20.54
C ILE A 331 15.53 -11.36 19.85
N GLN A 332 16.57 -10.82 20.43
CA GLN A 332 17.44 -9.84 19.80
C GLN A 332 18.58 -10.55 19.07
N CYS A 333 18.78 -10.21 17.79
CA CYS A 333 19.74 -10.86 16.93
C CYS A 333 20.37 -9.86 15.95
N ASP A 334 21.69 -9.98 15.77
CA ASP A 334 22.41 -9.39 14.65
C ASP A 334 22.93 -10.53 13.74
N ALA A 335 24.24 -10.81 13.72
CA ALA A 335 24.77 -12.04 13.12
C ALA A 335 24.70 -13.26 14.08
N GLU A 336 24.42 -13.02 15.37
CA GLU A 336 24.28 -14.03 16.42
C GLU A 336 23.13 -13.65 17.35
N ILE A 337 22.64 -14.62 18.15
CA ILE A 337 21.63 -14.34 19.18
C ILE A 337 22.27 -13.54 20.30
N GLN A 338 21.77 -12.33 20.53
CA GLN A 338 22.27 -11.42 21.55
C GLN A 338 21.52 -11.54 22.87
N GLU A 339 20.22 -11.75 22.79
CA GLU A 339 19.34 -11.88 23.95
C GLU A 339 18.07 -12.64 23.58
N ASP A 340 17.57 -13.47 24.49
CA ASP A 340 16.22 -14.05 24.44
C ASP A 340 15.53 -13.82 25.77
N VAL A 341 14.38 -13.15 25.73
CA VAL A 341 13.55 -12.89 26.91
C VAL A 341 12.21 -13.60 26.76
N LYS A 342 11.97 -14.54 27.66
CA LYS A 342 10.69 -15.25 27.75
C LYS A 342 9.71 -14.43 28.59
N ILE A 343 8.54 -14.17 28.05
CA ILE A 343 7.47 -13.39 28.66
C ILE A 343 6.21 -14.26 28.72
N THR A 344 5.66 -14.41 29.92
CA THR A 344 4.50 -15.27 30.18
C THR A 344 3.33 -14.53 30.81
N SER A 345 3.55 -13.27 31.21
CA SER A 345 2.53 -12.41 31.83
C SER A 345 2.61 -10.97 31.29
N GLN A 346 1.52 -10.24 31.47
CA GLN A 346 1.47 -8.83 31.10
C GLN A 346 2.47 -8.00 31.90
N ASP A 347 2.59 -8.25 33.19
CA ASP A 347 3.51 -7.51 34.07
C ASP A 347 4.98 -7.70 33.65
N GLU A 348 5.35 -8.89 33.18
CA GLU A 348 6.67 -9.17 32.62
C GLU A 348 6.91 -8.40 31.32
N PHE A 349 5.88 -8.26 30.49
CA PHE A 349 5.99 -7.52 29.24
C PHE A 349 6.08 -6.00 29.49
N ASP A 350 5.26 -5.45 30.40
CA ASP A 350 5.33 -4.04 30.81
C ASP A 350 6.75 -3.72 31.33
N LYS A 351 7.29 -4.57 32.21
CA LYS A 351 8.65 -4.43 32.74
C LYS A 351 9.71 -4.51 31.63
N TYR A 352 9.56 -5.43 30.68
CA TYR A 352 10.50 -5.56 29.57
C TYR A 352 10.56 -4.30 28.73
N ILE A 353 9.41 -3.70 28.37
CA ILE A 353 9.36 -2.46 27.60
C ILE A 353 10.08 -1.31 28.33
N GLU A 354 9.90 -1.20 29.65
CA GLU A 354 10.55 -0.16 30.46
C GLU A 354 12.06 -0.33 30.57
N THR A 355 12.54 -1.57 30.58
CA THR A 355 13.95 -1.90 30.83
C THR A 355 14.73 -2.36 29.60
N MET A 356 14.07 -2.49 28.45
CA MET A 356 14.67 -2.99 27.21
C MET A 356 15.91 -2.19 26.81
N GLN A 357 17.00 -2.90 26.63
CA GLN A 357 18.24 -2.38 26.04
C GLN A 357 18.53 -3.12 24.74
N ILE A 358 18.90 -2.38 23.72
CA ILE A 358 19.28 -2.96 22.45
C ILE A 358 20.71 -3.45 22.55
N ARG A 359 20.88 -4.73 22.22
CA ARG A 359 22.19 -5.42 22.26
C ARG A 359 22.52 -5.89 20.86
N GLY A 360 23.77 -5.76 20.46
CA GLY A 360 24.27 -6.12 19.16
C GLY A 360 25.04 -4.96 18.54
N LEU A 361 24.71 -4.55 17.30
CA LEU A 361 25.37 -3.59 16.41
C LEU A 361 26.35 -4.24 15.43
N GLY A 362 26.25 -5.57 15.25
CA GLY A 362 27.06 -6.34 14.29
C GLY A 362 26.46 -6.32 12.87
N GLY A 363 26.88 -7.30 12.07
CA GLY A 363 26.28 -7.57 10.75
C GLY A 363 24.93 -8.27 10.87
N THR A 364 24.23 -8.49 9.75
CA THR A 364 22.89 -9.09 9.74
C THR A 364 22.92 -10.48 9.11
N ASP A 365 22.53 -11.50 9.87
CA ASP A 365 22.21 -12.84 9.40
C ASP A 365 20.93 -13.33 10.08
N PHE A 366 19.93 -13.67 9.28
CA PHE A 366 18.63 -14.12 9.83
C PHE A 366 18.62 -15.58 10.24
N ARG A 367 19.51 -16.40 9.71
CA ARG A 367 19.55 -17.86 9.92
C ARG A 367 19.70 -18.28 11.38
N PRO A 368 20.54 -17.63 12.21
CA PRO A 368 20.70 -18.02 13.62
C PRO A 368 19.41 -18.01 14.44
N VAL A 369 18.48 -17.07 14.13
CA VAL A 369 17.18 -17.04 14.81
C VAL A 369 16.37 -18.30 14.52
N PHE A 370 16.35 -18.76 13.27
CA PHE A 370 15.59 -19.96 12.90
C PHE A 370 16.19 -21.23 13.52
N GLU A 371 17.51 -21.31 13.57
CA GLU A 371 18.20 -22.41 14.25
C GLU A 371 17.92 -22.41 15.76
N TYR A 372 17.93 -21.23 16.37
CA TYR A 372 17.64 -21.05 17.78
C TYR A 372 16.18 -21.36 18.14
N VAL A 373 15.24 -20.88 17.36
CA VAL A 373 13.81 -21.20 17.52
C VAL A 373 13.57 -22.71 17.38
N GLU A 374 14.28 -23.39 16.50
CA GLU A 374 14.18 -24.85 16.36
C GLU A 374 14.77 -25.57 17.58
N GLN A 375 15.86 -25.06 18.17
CA GLN A 375 16.40 -25.58 19.46
C GLN A 375 15.39 -25.39 20.59
N LEU A 376 14.73 -24.23 20.68
CA LEU A 376 13.67 -24.01 21.68
C LEU A 376 12.50 -24.96 21.51
N ARG A 377 12.12 -25.29 20.26
CA ARG A 377 11.08 -26.30 19.96
C ARG A 377 11.51 -27.69 20.42
N GLN A 378 12.75 -28.10 20.12
CA GLN A 378 13.29 -29.40 20.52
C GLN A 378 13.37 -29.52 22.05
N ASN A 379 13.69 -28.43 22.74
CA ASN A 379 13.72 -28.33 24.20
C ASN A 379 12.32 -28.25 24.84
N LYS A 380 11.24 -28.27 24.02
CA LYS A 380 9.84 -28.18 24.46
C LYS A 380 9.49 -26.86 25.15
N GLU A 381 10.24 -25.79 24.87
CA GLU A 381 9.88 -24.44 25.33
C GLU A 381 8.59 -23.96 24.66
N PHE A 382 8.33 -24.39 23.43
CA PHE A 382 7.07 -24.18 22.72
C PHE A 382 6.26 -25.49 22.65
N VAL A 383 4.99 -25.42 23.04
CA VAL A 383 4.05 -26.53 22.88
C VAL A 383 3.50 -26.59 21.45
N ASN A 384 3.23 -25.42 20.89
CA ASN A 384 2.67 -25.30 19.54
C ASN A 384 2.99 -23.92 18.96
N LEU A 385 4.25 -23.69 18.60
CA LEU A 385 4.69 -22.45 17.97
C LEU A 385 3.93 -22.25 16.67
N LYS A 386 3.15 -21.19 16.58
CA LYS A 386 2.35 -20.83 15.41
C LYS A 386 3.08 -19.93 14.46
N GLY A 387 3.95 -19.07 14.99
CA GLY A 387 4.64 -18.16 14.12
C GLY A 387 5.78 -17.39 14.74
N LEU A 388 6.61 -16.88 13.83
CA LEU A 388 7.72 -15.99 14.08
C LEU A 388 7.50 -14.69 13.33
N ILE A 389 7.57 -13.57 14.04
CA ILE A 389 7.69 -12.24 13.44
C ILE A 389 9.14 -11.81 13.50
N TYR A 390 9.69 -11.41 12.38
CA TYR A 390 11.05 -10.89 12.28
C TYR A 390 11.03 -9.43 11.86
N PHE A 391 11.42 -8.54 12.74
CA PHE A 391 11.55 -7.11 12.46
C PHE A 391 12.97 -6.78 12.02
N THR A 392 13.14 -6.16 10.85
CA THR A 392 14.45 -5.90 10.23
C THR A 392 14.37 -4.79 9.19
N ASP A 393 15.50 -4.18 8.85
CA ASP A 393 15.66 -3.32 7.67
C ASP A 393 15.88 -4.12 6.37
N GLY A 394 16.07 -5.44 6.47
CA GLY A 394 16.06 -6.38 5.35
C GLY A 394 17.40 -6.64 4.67
N PHE A 395 18.48 -6.11 5.18
CA PHE A 395 19.82 -6.39 4.67
C PHE A 395 20.44 -7.58 5.42
N GLY A 396 20.18 -8.80 4.93
CA GLY A 396 20.72 -9.99 5.57
C GLY A 396 20.52 -11.26 4.76
N THR A 397 21.05 -12.38 5.27
CA THR A 397 20.94 -13.69 4.63
C THR A 397 19.72 -14.44 5.16
N PHE A 398 18.80 -14.77 4.27
CA PHE A 398 17.59 -15.52 4.60
C PHE A 398 17.85 -17.04 4.63
N PRO A 399 17.09 -17.81 5.44
CA PRO A 399 17.13 -19.26 5.40
C PRO A 399 16.51 -19.79 4.09
N GLU A 400 17.14 -20.82 3.52
CA GLU A 400 16.67 -21.44 2.27
C GLU A 400 15.39 -22.30 2.48
N LYS A 401 15.27 -22.91 3.65
CA LYS A 401 14.17 -23.83 3.95
C LYS A 401 13.05 -23.15 4.71
N LYS A 402 11.81 -23.42 4.29
CA LYS A 402 10.62 -23.03 5.05
C LYS A 402 10.57 -23.78 6.39
N PRO A 403 10.40 -23.06 7.53
CA PRO A 403 10.12 -23.71 8.81
C PRO A 403 8.69 -24.27 8.86
N ASP A 404 8.42 -25.11 9.86
CA ASP A 404 7.09 -25.71 10.08
C ASP A 404 6.06 -24.75 10.70
N TYR A 405 6.46 -23.50 10.94
CA TYR A 405 5.61 -22.43 11.48
C TYR A 405 5.59 -21.24 10.51
N ASP A 406 4.55 -20.43 10.60
CA ASP A 406 4.43 -19.26 9.74
C ASP A 406 5.46 -18.18 10.14
N THR A 407 6.06 -17.56 9.15
CA THR A 407 7.07 -16.52 9.37
C THR A 407 6.69 -15.26 8.63
N ALA A 408 6.70 -14.13 9.34
CA ALA A 408 6.50 -12.82 8.75
C ALA A 408 7.72 -11.94 8.97
N PHE A 409 8.27 -11.40 7.88
CA PHE A 409 9.29 -10.35 7.94
C PHE A 409 8.63 -8.99 7.85
N ILE A 410 8.91 -8.16 8.83
CA ILE A 410 8.41 -6.79 8.93
C ILE A 410 9.55 -5.84 8.65
N PHE A 411 9.38 -5.06 7.61
CA PHE A 411 10.35 -4.04 7.20
C PHE A 411 9.82 -2.66 7.50
N VAL A 412 10.72 -1.75 7.81
CA VAL A 412 10.41 -0.33 7.82
C VAL A 412 10.72 0.22 6.44
N ASP A 413 9.76 0.90 5.83
CA ASP A 413 9.97 1.54 4.54
C ASP A 413 10.80 2.81 4.72
N ASP A 414 12.11 2.67 4.53
CA ASP A 414 13.04 3.78 4.38
C ASP A 414 13.20 4.24 2.92
N GLY A 415 12.38 3.67 2.03
CA GLY A 415 12.37 3.99 0.61
C GLY A 415 13.47 3.33 -0.23
N TYR A 416 14.33 2.51 0.34
CA TYR A 416 15.56 2.05 -0.35
C TYR A 416 15.59 0.59 -0.78
N SER A 417 14.73 -0.29 -0.29
CA SER A 417 15.00 -1.70 -0.52
C SER A 417 13.85 -2.51 -1.09
N ASN A 418 14.13 -3.12 -2.22
CA ASN A 418 13.34 -4.24 -2.72
C ASN A 418 13.93 -5.52 -2.11
N HIS A 419 13.54 -5.83 -0.86
CA HIS A 419 14.02 -7.00 -0.15
C HIS A 419 13.46 -8.25 -0.82
N GLN A 420 14.35 -9.11 -1.28
CA GLN A 420 14.00 -10.42 -1.80
C GLN A 420 13.72 -11.36 -0.61
N VAL A 421 12.50 -11.31 -0.11
CA VAL A 421 12.04 -12.24 0.92
C VAL A 421 11.77 -13.59 0.29
N PRO A 422 12.12 -14.71 0.93
CA PRO A 422 11.80 -16.04 0.43
C PRO A 422 10.29 -16.18 0.15
N PRO A 423 9.88 -16.86 -0.94
CA PRO A 423 8.46 -16.97 -1.34
C PRO A 423 7.54 -17.61 -0.29
N TRP A 424 8.11 -18.36 0.66
CA TRP A 424 7.38 -19.00 1.74
C TRP A 424 7.09 -18.08 2.93
N ALA A 425 7.73 -16.92 3.02
CA ALA A 425 7.58 -15.98 4.12
C ALA A 425 6.58 -14.87 3.76
N ILE A 426 5.85 -14.41 4.76
CA ILE A 426 4.95 -13.27 4.65
C ILE A 426 5.81 -11.99 4.73
N LYS A 427 5.61 -11.08 3.79
CA LYS A 427 6.30 -9.78 3.77
C LYS A 427 5.34 -8.68 4.18
N LEU A 428 5.70 -7.94 5.21
CA LEU A 428 5.00 -6.74 5.66
C LEU A 428 5.94 -5.55 5.60
N VAL A 429 5.43 -4.40 5.19
CA VAL A 429 6.21 -3.16 5.14
C VAL A 429 5.43 -2.12 5.93
N LEU A 430 6.02 -1.63 7.02
CA LEU A 430 5.47 -0.55 7.84
C LEU A 430 6.07 0.79 7.39
N GLN A 431 5.22 1.81 7.34
CA GLN A 431 5.69 3.18 7.15
C GLN A 431 6.24 3.72 8.48
N THR A 432 7.22 4.61 8.41
CA THR A 432 7.83 5.20 9.62
C THR A 432 6.81 5.97 10.48
N ASP A 433 5.75 6.50 9.87
CA ASP A 433 4.63 7.16 10.53
C ASP A 433 3.58 6.19 11.10
N GLU A 434 3.68 4.91 10.76
CA GLU A 434 2.84 3.84 11.28
C GLU A 434 3.46 3.15 12.50
N ILE A 435 4.71 3.45 12.85
CA ILE A 435 5.46 2.95 13.99
C ILE A 435 5.55 4.02 15.06
#